data_3babdb525f092db1e577b10ce3e55614
#
_entry.id   3babdb525f092db1e577b10ce3e55614
#
_cell.length_a   1.000
_cell.length_b   1.000
_cell.length_c   1.000
_cell.angle_alpha   90.00
_cell.angle_beta   90.00
_cell.angle_gamma   90.00
#
_symmetry.space_group_name_H-M   'P 1'
#
loop_
_entity.id
_entity.type
_entity.pdbx_description
1 polymer ?
#
loop_
_entity_poly.entity_id
_entity_poly.type
_entity_poly.pdbx_seq_one_letter_code
_entity_poly.pdbx_strand_id
1 'polypeptide(L)'
;RWHDVDTDDFVARLNQFYADTRFHEFYQQHQEFYEEGLRTYETNVMQYFHQEWYARFYGTEPTEKFRVVIGFTNGGGNHGPHRQLSDLPKEVFAIVGYYVNPQTGKAYEKGLDYASTLIHEFNHSFVNPLLNDDSNIGMLKEIGQNLLKLSPIGMQRQNYAQWNIVVNESIVRAAVIIYMLDNGFSVEQQLKEIFDNVCRDFRWM
;
A
#
# COMPACT_ATOMS: atom_id res chain seq x y z
N ARG A 1 9.64 5.28 15.11
CA ARG A 1 8.56 6.26 15.36
C ARG A 1 7.82 6.03 16.67
N TRP A 2 7.90 4.82 17.25
CA TRP A 2 7.19 4.45 18.48
C TRP A 2 8.12 4.33 19.70
N HIS A 3 9.41 4.68 19.56
CA HIS A 3 10.41 4.53 20.62
C HIS A 3 10.13 5.33 21.90
N ASP A 4 9.38 6.44 21.75
CA ASP A 4 9.07 7.34 22.87
C ASP A 4 7.57 7.28 23.26
N VAL A 5 6.81 6.32 22.70
CA VAL A 5 5.40 6.14 23.01
C VAL A 5 5.25 4.96 23.94
N ASP A 6 4.58 5.17 25.07
CA ASP A 6 4.14 4.11 25.95
C ASP A 6 3.01 3.34 25.23
N THR A 7 3.37 2.19 24.66
CA THR A 7 2.45 1.36 23.89
C THR A 7 1.38 0.75 24.79
N ASP A 8 1.68 0.48 26.05
CA ASP A 8 0.74 -0.10 26.99
C ASP A 8 -0.30 0.95 27.41
N ASP A 9 0.12 2.19 27.68
CA ASP A 9 -0.81 3.29 27.95
C ASP A 9 -1.68 3.59 26.72
N PHE A 10 -1.11 3.56 25.51
CA PHE A 10 -1.90 3.72 24.29
C PHE A 10 -2.97 2.66 24.13
N VAL A 11 -2.61 1.39 24.33
CA VAL A 11 -3.57 0.26 24.25
C VAL A 11 -4.63 0.36 25.35
N ALA A 12 -4.25 0.73 26.58
CA ALA A 12 -5.19 0.92 27.68
C ALA A 12 -6.21 2.04 27.36
N ARG A 13 -5.75 3.19 26.81
CA ARG A 13 -6.65 4.28 26.40
C ARG A 13 -7.55 3.88 25.24
N LEU A 14 -7.04 3.12 24.28
CA LEU A 14 -7.85 2.61 23.17
C LEU A 14 -8.96 1.67 23.67
N ASN A 15 -8.64 0.77 24.61
CA ASN A 15 -9.63 -0.10 25.21
C ASN A 15 -10.67 0.69 26.03
N GLN A 16 -10.23 1.71 26.75
CA GLN A 16 -11.14 2.61 27.47
C GLN A 16 -12.08 3.33 26.49
N PHE A 17 -11.54 3.91 25.43
CA PHE A 17 -12.33 4.54 24.37
C PHE A 17 -13.37 3.57 23.78
N TYR A 18 -12.94 2.33 23.45
CA TYR A 18 -13.83 1.30 22.93
C TYR A 18 -15.01 1.02 23.85
N ALA A 19 -14.74 0.92 25.17
CA ALA A 19 -15.76 0.68 26.19
C ALA A 19 -16.69 1.91 26.38
N ASP A 20 -16.11 3.10 26.57
CA ASP A 20 -16.85 4.33 26.86
C ASP A 20 -17.77 4.76 25.70
N THR A 21 -17.31 4.56 24.48
CA THR A 21 -18.09 4.90 23.28
C THR A 21 -19.09 3.83 22.87
N ARG A 22 -19.07 2.67 23.54
CA ARG A 22 -19.85 1.50 23.13
C ARG A 22 -19.60 1.14 21.66
N PHE A 23 -18.33 1.24 21.22
CA PHE A 23 -17.96 1.10 19.82
C PHE A 23 -18.42 -0.23 19.20
N HIS A 24 -18.45 -1.29 20.01
CA HIS A 24 -18.94 -2.59 19.56
C HIS A 24 -20.39 -2.53 19.05
N GLU A 25 -21.27 -1.86 19.79
CA GLU A 25 -22.67 -1.70 19.41
C GLU A 25 -22.81 -0.84 18.15
N PHE A 26 -22.05 0.25 18.07
CA PHE A 26 -21.97 1.08 16.87
C PHE A 26 -21.55 0.24 15.66
N TYR A 27 -20.50 -0.57 15.80
CA TYR A 27 -20.01 -1.43 14.72
C TYR A 27 -21.08 -2.44 14.27
N GLN A 28 -21.74 -3.09 15.23
CA GLN A 28 -22.81 -4.04 14.92
C GLN A 28 -23.99 -3.39 14.18
N GLN A 29 -24.39 -2.19 14.57
CA GLN A 29 -25.47 -1.45 13.92
C GLN A 29 -25.13 -1.04 12.48
N HIS A 30 -23.85 -0.96 12.14
CA HIS A 30 -23.36 -0.57 10.81
C HIS A 30 -22.69 -1.74 10.06
N GLN A 31 -22.89 -2.96 10.51
CA GLN A 31 -22.22 -4.13 9.95
C GLN A 31 -22.49 -4.30 8.45
N GLU A 32 -23.71 -4.07 8.01
CA GLU A 32 -24.09 -4.16 6.58
C GLU A 32 -23.26 -3.20 5.71
N PHE A 33 -23.01 -1.99 6.19
CA PHE A 33 -22.18 -1.01 5.49
C PHE A 33 -20.72 -1.49 5.35
N TYR A 34 -20.15 -2.07 6.41
CA TYR A 34 -18.80 -2.60 6.36
C TYR A 34 -18.69 -3.82 5.45
N GLU A 35 -19.67 -4.73 5.53
CA GLU A 35 -19.72 -5.93 4.69
C GLU A 35 -19.92 -5.58 3.21
N GLU A 36 -20.73 -4.58 2.91
CA GLU A 36 -20.89 -4.09 1.54
C GLU A 36 -19.58 -3.56 0.98
N GLY A 37 -18.83 -2.77 1.76
CA GLY A 37 -17.52 -2.29 1.35
C GLY A 37 -16.55 -3.42 1.07
N LEU A 38 -16.50 -4.44 1.92
CA LEU A 38 -15.68 -5.63 1.72
C LEU A 38 -16.07 -6.40 0.46
N ARG A 39 -17.36 -6.72 0.29
CA ARG A 39 -17.86 -7.44 -0.91
C ARG A 39 -17.53 -6.70 -2.20
N THR A 40 -17.73 -5.38 -2.19
CA THR A 40 -17.46 -4.57 -3.39
C THR A 40 -15.98 -4.53 -3.72
N TYR A 41 -15.11 -4.42 -2.69
CA TYR A 41 -13.67 -4.49 -2.90
C TYR A 41 -13.24 -5.86 -3.43
N GLU A 42 -13.73 -6.93 -2.82
CA GLU A 42 -13.44 -8.30 -3.23
C GLU A 42 -13.86 -8.54 -4.69
N THR A 43 -15.06 -8.12 -5.06
CA THR A 43 -15.58 -8.32 -6.41
C THR A 43 -14.86 -7.46 -7.44
N ASN A 44 -14.63 -6.19 -7.15
CA ASN A 44 -14.16 -5.24 -8.15
C ASN A 44 -12.64 -5.11 -8.22
N VAL A 45 -11.92 -5.29 -7.08
CA VAL A 45 -10.49 -5.04 -7.00
C VAL A 45 -9.69 -6.34 -6.93
N MET A 46 -10.09 -7.29 -6.07
CA MET A 46 -9.32 -8.50 -5.85
C MET A 46 -9.24 -9.43 -7.06
N GLN A 47 -10.12 -9.31 -8.04
CA GLN A 47 -10.04 -10.05 -9.29
C GLN A 47 -8.75 -9.77 -10.08
N TYR A 48 -8.07 -8.66 -9.80
CA TYR A 48 -6.79 -8.28 -10.43
C TYR A 48 -5.58 -8.67 -9.60
N PHE A 49 -5.77 -9.33 -8.45
CA PHE A 49 -4.69 -9.71 -7.55
C PHE A 49 -4.27 -11.17 -7.74
N HIS A 50 -2.98 -11.36 -8.08
CA HIS A 50 -2.37 -12.67 -8.34
C HIS A 50 -1.21 -12.88 -7.35
N GLN A 51 -1.48 -13.54 -6.25
CA GLN A 51 -0.50 -13.75 -5.17
C GLN A 51 0.75 -14.48 -5.63
N GLU A 52 0.61 -15.45 -6.55
CA GLU A 52 1.69 -16.26 -7.09
C GLU A 52 2.74 -15.44 -7.87
N TRP A 53 2.38 -14.24 -8.33
CA TRP A 53 3.32 -13.35 -8.99
C TRP A 53 4.45 -12.94 -8.04
N TYR A 54 4.15 -12.68 -6.76
CA TYR A 54 5.14 -12.24 -5.78
C TYR A 54 6.25 -13.29 -5.57
N ALA A 55 5.89 -14.57 -5.51
CA ALA A 55 6.86 -15.65 -5.42
C ALA A 55 7.82 -15.67 -6.62
N ARG A 56 7.27 -15.58 -7.83
CA ARG A 56 8.05 -15.59 -9.07
C ARG A 56 8.94 -14.36 -9.21
N PHE A 57 8.37 -13.17 -8.91
CA PHE A 57 9.06 -11.90 -9.10
C PHE A 57 10.16 -11.67 -8.07
N TYR A 58 9.89 -11.95 -6.80
CA TYR A 58 10.86 -11.77 -5.72
C TYR A 58 11.73 -13.02 -5.45
N GLY A 59 11.47 -14.12 -6.11
CA GLY A 59 12.26 -15.34 -5.98
C GLY A 59 12.13 -16.04 -4.62
N THR A 60 10.99 -15.86 -3.96
CA THR A 60 10.71 -16.47 -2.65
C THR A 60 9.41 -17.28 -2.72
N GLU A 61 9.37 -18.44 -2.03
CA GLU A 61 8.09 -19.13 -1.84
C GLU A 61 7.16 -18.24 -1.05
N PRO A 62 5.88 -18.10 -1.45
CA PRO A 62 4.94 -17.25 -0.75
C PRO A 62 4.49 -17.92 0.54
N THR A 63 5.29 -17.75 1.58
CA THR A 63 4.90 -18.14 2.95
C THR A 63 4.08 -17.08 3.64
N GLU A 64 4.03 -15.89 3.06
CA GLU A 64 3.33 -14.73 3.58
C GLU A 64 1.82 -14.88 3.48
N LYS A 65 1.12 -14.36 4.48
CA LYS A 65 -0.33 -14.16 4.44
C LYS A 65 -0.63 -12.74 3.99
N PHE A 66 -1.26 -12.62 2.83
CA PHE A 66 -1.72 -11.34 2.30
C PHE A 66 -3.05 -10.95 2.96
N ARG A 67 -3.10 -9.72 3.49
CA ARG A 67 -4.27 -9.18 4.16
C ARG A 67 -4.60 -7.80 3.61
N VAL A 68 -5.86 -7.60 3.23
CA VAL A 68 -6.39 -6.28 2.89
C VAL A 68 -7.18 -5.76 4.08
N VAL A 69 -6.92 -4.51 4.45
CA VAL A 69 -7.68 -3.79 5.47
C VAL A 69 -8.28 -2.55 4.82
N ILE A 70 -9.59 -2.47 4.80
CA ILE A 70 -10.29 -1.29 4.30
C ILE A 70 -10.47 -0.30 5.44
N GLY A 71 -9.75 0.82 5.35
CA GLY A 71 -9.82 1.90 6.32
C GLY A 71 -10.92 2.88 5.94
N PHE A 72 -12.12 2.70 6.47
CA PHE A 72 -13.28 3.55 6.15
C PHE A 72 -13.10 5.01 6.52
N THR A 73 -12.12 5.33 7.36
CA THR A 73 -11.78 6.68 7.80
C THR A 73 -10.38 7.12 7.42
N ASN A 74 -9.65 6.32 6.63
CA ASN A 74 -8.26 6.63 6.23
C ASN A 74 -8.15 7.85 5.28
N GLY A 75 -9.25 8.28 4.67
CA GLY A 75 -9.17 9.25 3.58
C GLY A 75 -8.36 8.69 2.41
N GLY A 76 -7.42 9.48 1.88
CA GLY A 76 -6.56 9.09 0.76
C GLY A 76 -5.27 8.38 1.16
N GLY A 77 -5.05 8.09 2.45
CA GLY A 77 -3.83 7.42 2.92
C GLY A 77 -3.90 5.91 2.71
N ASN A 78 -2.85 5.33 2.09
CA ASN A 78 -2.69 3.89 1.96
C ASN A 78 -1.35 3.50 2.58
N HIS A 79 -1.22 2.25 3.06
CA HIS A 79 -0.03 1.78 3.76
C HIS A 79 0.19 0.28 3.55
N GLY A 80 1.44 -0.11 3.31
CA GLY A 80 1.87 -1.50 3.11
C GLY A 80 2.77 -2.03 4.24
N PRO A 81 2.32 -2.09 5.51
CA PRO A 81 3.13 -2.64 6.59
C PRO A 81 3.18 -4.17 6.53
N HIS A 82 4.13 -4.73 7.26
CA HIS A 82 4.16 -6.16 7.53
C HIS A 82 4.32 -6.44 9.03
N ARG A 83 3.96 -7.65 9.42
CA ARG A 83 4.15 -8.16 10.78
C ARG A 83 4.80 -9.55 10.71
N GLN A 84 5.84 -9.74 11.52
CA GLN A 84 6.48 -11.03 11.72
C GLN A 84 6.49 -11.34 13.21
N LEU A 85 5.80 -12.40 13.59
CA LEU A 85 5.90 -12.99 14.92
C LEU A 85 6.72 -14.28 14.82
N SER A 86 7.48 -14.61 15.87
CA SER A 86 8.50 -15.66 15.86
C SER A 86 8.04 -17.00 15.30
N ASP A 87 6.79 -17.40 15.58
CA ASP A 87 6.28 -18.73 15.28
C ASP A 87 5.16 -18.74 14.24
N LEU A 88 4.91 -17.59 13.59
CA LEU A 88 3.83 -17.45 12.63
C LEU A 88 4.36 -17.03 11.24
N PRO A 89 3.65 -17.39 10.17
CA PRO A 89 3.95 -16.85 8.86
C PRO A 89 3.93 -15.32 8.89
N LYS A 90 4.81 -14.70 8.13
CA LYS A 90 4.82 -13.25 7.93
C LYS A 90 3.46 -12.83 7.35
N GLU A 91 2.87 -11.79 7.92
CA GLU A 91 1.68 -11.16 7.39
C GLU A 91 2.06 -9.85 6.71
N VAL A 92 1.62 -9.70 5.47
CA VAL A 92 1.79 -8.49 4.67
C VAL A 92 0.43 -7.84 4.48
N PHE A 93 0.36 -6.54 4.69
CA PHE A 93 -0.89 -5.81 4.69
C PHE A 93 -0.92 -4.79 3.55
N ALA A 94 -2.09 -4.65 2.96
CA ALA A 94 -2.48 -3.47 2.22
C ALA A 94 -3.62 -2.79 3.00
N ILE A 95 -3.31 -1.70 3.69
CA ILE A 95 -4.30 -0.86 4.35
C ILE A 95 -4.70 0.20 3.34
N VAL A 96 -5.93 0.16 2.85
CA VAL A 96 -6.41 1.01 1.76
C VAL A 96 -7.61 1.83 2.20
N GLY A 97 -7.73 3.04 1.64
CA GLY A 97 -8.87 3.91 1.90
C GLY A 97 -10.17 3.38 1.29
N TYR A 98 -11.31 3.78 1.85
CA TYR A 98 -12.61 3.52 1.29
C TYR A 98 -13.01 4.62 0.31
N TYR A 99 -13.20 4.26 -0.95
CA TYR A 99 -13.47 5.20 -2.03
C TYR A 99 -14.85 4.98 -2.62
N VAL A 100 -15.64 6.04 -2.66
CA VAL A 100 -16.96 6.07 -3.26
C VAL A 100 -16.95 7.04 -4.44
N ASN A 101 -17.48 6.60 -5.58
CA ASN A 101 -17.71 7.50 -6.71
C ASN A 101 -18.79 8.51 -6.34
N PRO A 102 -18.50 9.82 -6.31
CA PRO A 102 -19.46 10.83 -5.86
C PRO A 102 -20.65 11.01 -6.80
N GLN A 103 -20.54 10.58 -8.06
CA GLN A 103 -21.62 10.68 -9.06
C GLN A 103 -22.60 9.50 -8.94
N THR A 104 -22.11 8.32 -8.62
CA THR A 104 -22.94 7.09 -8.61
C THR A 104 -23.24 6.58 -7.22
N GLY A 105 -22.51 7.03 -6.20
CA GLY A 105 -22.57 6.52 -4.83
C GLY A 105 -21.99 5.12 -4.65
N LYS A 106 -21.38 4.54 -5.69
CA LYS A 106 -20.84 3.18 -5.64
C LYS A 106 -19.39 3.16 -5.18
N ALA A 107 -19.08 2.25 -4.26
CA ALA A 107 -17.72 2.02 -3.82
C ALA A 107 -16.93 1.24 -4.88
N TYR A 108 -15.65 1.60 -5.06
CA TYR A 108 -14.71 0.91 -5.94
C TYR A 108 -15.24 0.57 -7.34
N GLU A 109 -16.11 1.42 -7.89
CA GLU A 109 -16.81 1.18 -9.17
C GLU A 109 -15.83 0.90 -10.32
N LYS A 110 -14.68 1.55 -10.32
CA LYS A 110 -13.58 1.29 -11.26
C LYS A 110 -12.49 0.49 -10.57
N GLY A 111 -12.76 -0.77 -10.25
CA GLY A 111 -11.86 -1.61 -9.47
C GLY A 111 -10.42 -1.64 -9.95
N LEU A 112 -10.22 -1.55 -11.26
CA LEU A 112 -8.90 -1.50 -11.87
C LEU A 112 -8.06 -0.29 -11.40
N ASP A 113 -8.67 0.88 -11.20
CA ASP A 113 -7.96 2.08 -10.73
C ASP A 113 -7.44 1.91 -9.28
N TYR A 114 -8.00 0.96 -8.53
CA TYR A 114 -7.58 0.64 -7.17
C TYR A 114 -6.65 -0.58 -7.10
N ALA A 115 -6.60 -1.38 -8.15
CA ALA A 115 -5.74 -2.56 -8.20
C ALA A 115 -4.25 -2.17 -8.15
N SER A 116 -3.84 -1.11 -8.86
CA SER A 116 -2.47 -0.61 -8.80
C SER A 116 -2.07 -0.16 -7.39
N THR A 117 -2.98 0.46 -6.64
CA THR A 117 -2.76 0.82 -5.24
C THR A 117 -2.59 -0.42 -4.36
N LEU A 118 -3.43 -1.44 -4.52
CA LEU A 118 -3.31 -2.70 -3.78
C LEU A 118 -1.96 -3.36 -4.01
N ILE A 119 -1.54 -3.46 -5.27
CA ILE A 119 -0.26 -4.04 -5.67
C ILE A 119 0.90 -3.21 -5.13
N HIS A 120 0.79 -1.88 -5.17
CA HIS A 120 1.77 -0.95 -4.62
C HIS A 120 2.00 -1.19 -3.13
N GLU A 121 0.94 -1.24 -2.34
CA GLU A 121 1.05 -1.42 -0.89
C GLU A 121 1.65 -2.78 -0.52
N PHE A 122 1.27 -3.85 -1.21
CA PHE A 122 1.90 -5.15 -0.97
C PHE A 122 3.38 -5.17 -1.37
N ASN A 123 3.78 -4.49 -2.45
CA ASN A 123 5.18 -4.42 -2.85
C ASN A 123 6.08 -3.77 -1.80
N HIS A 124 5.58 -2.83 -0.98
CA HIS A 124 6.33 -2.27 0.13
C HIS A 124 6.86 -3.33 1.10
N SER A 125 6.10 -4.39 1.34
CA SER A 125 6.51 -5.48 2.24
C SER A 125 7.70 -6.31 1.73
N PHE A 126 7.97 -6.25 0.43
CA PHE A 126 9.10 -6.92 -0.22
C PHE A 126 10.25 -5.97 -0.54
N VAL A 127 9.95 -4.73 -0.95
CA VAL A 127 10.95 -3.74 -1.34
C VAL A 127 11.62 -3.08 -0.12
N ASN A 128 10.84 -2.73 0.92
CA ASN A 128 11.38 -2.05 2.09
C ASN A 128 12.55 -2.80 2.76
N PRO A 129 12.51 -4.13 2.94
CA PRO A 129 13.63 -4.87 3.50
C PRO A 129 14.91 -4.77 2.66
N LEU A 130 14.81 -4.68 1.32
CA LEU A 130 15.97 -4.55 0.44
C LEU A 130 16.74 -3.25 0.67
N LEU A 131 16.05 -2.19 1.08
CA LEU A 131 16.65 -0.89 1.39
C LEU A 131 17.24 -0.81 2.79
N ASN A 132 16.88 -1.75 3.65
CA ASN A 132 17.43 -1.86 5.00
C ASN A 132 18.69 -2.75 5.05
N ASP A 133 19.05 -3.38 3.94
CA ASP A 133 20.26 -4.19 3.82
C ASP A 133 21.45 -3.29 3.50
N ASP A 134 22.44 -3.26 4.41
CA ASP A 134 23.64 -2.42 4.28
C ASP A 134 24.42 -2.67 2.98
N SER A 135 24.34 -3.89 2.43
CA SER A 135 25.00 -4.23 1.16
C SER A 135 24.41 -3.46 -0.04
N ASN A 136 23.15 -3.07 0.03
CA ASN A 136 22.45 -2.33 -1.02
C ASN A 136 22.53 -0.82 -0.85
N ILE A 137 22.74 -0.32 0.38
CA ILE A 137 22.67 1.12 0.70
C ILE A 137 23.67 1.93 -0.13
N GLY A 138 24.91 1.45 -0.28
CA GLY A 138 25.97 2.18 -0.98
C GLY A 138 25.59 2.52 -2.42
N MET A 139 25.09 1.54 -3.17
CA MET A 139 24.68 1.70 -4.56
C MET A 139 23.40 2.53 -4.68
N LEU A 140 22.41 2.24 -3.84
CA LEU A 140 21.09 2.88 -3.90
C LEU A 140 21.10 4.33 -3.46
N LYS A 141 22.04 4.70 -2.56
CA LYS A 141 22.16 6.08 -2.08
C LYS A 141 22.51 7.06 -3.19
N GLU A 142 23.49 6.73 -4.03
CA GLU A 142 23.89 7.60 -5.15
C GLU A 142 22.73 7.76 -6.14
N ILE A 143 22.08 6.66 -6.50
CA ILE A 143 20.90 6.66 -7.39
C ILE A 143 19.81 7.54 -6.80
N GLY A 144 19.43 7.30 -5.54
CA GLY A 144 18.34 8.03 -4.88
C GLY A 144 18.62 9.53 -4.73
N GLN A 145 19.87 9.91 -4.44
CA GLN A 145 20.27 11.32 -4.41
C GLN A 145 20.13 11.98 -5.79
N ASN A 146 20.47 11.27 -6.85
CA ASN A 146 20.32 11.78 -8.21
C ASN A 146 18.86 11.89 -8.63
N LEU A 147 18.03 10.89 -8.32
CA LEU A 147 16.58 10.95 -8.57
C LEU A 147 15.92 12.12 -7.81
N LEU A 148 16.27 12.32 -6.54
CA LEU A 148 15.74 13.42 -5.74
C LEU A 148 16.07 14.80 -6.35
N LYS A 149 17.25 14.94 -6.97
CA LYS A 149 17.65 16.20 -7.67
C LYS A 149 16.82 16.49 -8.92
N LEU A 150 16.23 15.46 -9.55
CA LEU A 150 15.42 15.65 -10.77
C LEU A 150 14.07 16.30 -10.48
N SER A 151 13.48 16.08 -9.31
CA SER A 151 12.21 16.67 -8.90
C SER A 151 12.13 17.00 -7.42
N PRO A 152 13.00 17.88 -6.89
CA PRO A 152 13.10 18.10 -5.43
C PRO A 152 11.82 18.70 -4.85
N ILE A 153 11.19 19.65 -5.57
CA ILE A 153 9.96 20.30 -5.12
C ILE A 153 8.78 19.34 -5.19
N GLY A 154 8.68 18.54 -6.25
CA GLY A 154 7.64 17.53 -6.40
C GLY A 154 7.71 16.47 -5.31
N MET A 155 8.90 15.97 -5.05
CA MET A 155 9.13 14.98 -3.97
C MET A 155 8.82 15.56 -2.59
N GLN A 156 9.21 16.81 -2.34
CA GLN A 156 8.90 17.47 -1.07
C GLN A 156 7.38 17.64 -0.85
N ARG A 157 6.62 17.99 -1.90
CA ARG A 157 5.15 18.09 -1.84
C ARG A 157 4.48 16.79 -1.46
N GLN A 158 5.09 15.66 -1.79
CA GLN A 158 4.61 14.31 -1.45
C GLN A 158 5.20 13.80 -0.12
N ASN A 159 5.94 14.63 0.64
CA ASN A 159 6.68 14.25 1.84
C ASN A 159 7.80 13.22 1.59
N TYR A 160 8.32 13.12 0.37
CA TYR A 160 9.43 12.26 -0.04
C TYR A 160 10.74 13.06 -0.09
N ALA A 161 11.07 13.73 1.02
CA ALA A 161 12.25 14.60 1.10
C ALA A 161 13.58 13.86 1.29
N GLN A 162 13.56 12.54 1.41
CA GLN A 162 14.73 11.70 1.65
C GLN A 162 15.00 10.77 0.47
N TRP A 163 16.28 10.61 0.12
CA TRP A 163 16.68 9.78 -1.04
C TRP A 163 16.20 8.32 -0.95
N ASN A 164 16.25 7.73 0.25
CA ASN A 164 15.81 6.36 0.48
C ASN A 164 14.31 6.18 0.26
N ILE A 165 13.49 7.17 0.62
CA ILE A 165 12.04 7.14 0.33
C ILE A 165 11.83 7.21 -1.18
N VAL A 166 12.54 8.11 -1.88
CA VAL A 166 12.42 8.25 -3.34
C VAL A 166 12.79 6.96 -4.06
N VAL A 167 13.88 6.28 -3.66
CA VAL A 167 14.27 4.99 -4.24
C VAL A 167 13.23 3.92 -3.95
N ASN A 168 12.78 3.82 -2.70
CA ASN A 168 11.77 2.86 -2.30
C ASN A 168 10.53 2.98 -3.16
N GLU A 169 9.94 4.16 -3.21
CA GLU A 169 8.77 4.48 -4.00
C GLU A 169 8.98 4.22 -5.50
N SER A 170 10.18 4.50 -6.01
CA SER A 170 10.49 4.25 -7.43
C SER A 170 10.50 2.75 -7.74
N ILE A 171 11.12 1.93 -6.88
CA ILE A 171 11.17 0.48 -7.07
C ILE A 171 9.76 -0.13 -6.95
N VAL A 172 8.99 0.29 -5.93
CA VAL A 172 7.61 -0.17 -5.74
C VAL A 172 6.76 0.14 -6.97
N ARG A 173 6.83 1.36 -7.51
CA ARG A 173 6.09 1.78 -8.71
C ARG A 173 6.53 1.02 -9.96
N ALA A 174 7.84 0.79 -10.12
CA ALA A 174 8.34 -0.05 -11.21
C ALA A 174 7.81 -1.48 -11.11
N ALA A 175 7.78 -2.05 -9.90
CA ALA A 175 7.22 -3.37 -9.66
C ALA A 175 5.73 -3.45 -10.00
N VAL A 176 4.94 -2.39 -9.75
CA VAL A 176 3.53 -2.31 -10.19
C VAL A 176 3.42 -2.41 -11.71
N ILE A 177 4.25 -1.67 -12.45
CA ILE A 177 4.23 -1.70 -13.92
C ILE A 177 4.59 -3.09 -14.46
N ILE A 178 5.63 -3.72 -13.88
CA ILE A 178 6.01 -5.09 -14.24
C ILE A 178 4.89 -6.08 -13.91
N TYR A 179 4.27 -5.92 -12.75
CA TYR A 179 3.10 -6.73 -12.39
C TYR A 179 2.00 -6.63 -13.44
N MET A 180 1.66 -5.41 -13.86
CA MET A 180 0.64 -5.18 -14.88
C MET A 180 1.00 -5.84 -16.21
N LEU A 181 2.28 -5.75 -16.62
CA LEU A 181 2.80 -6.41 -17.81
C LEU A 181 2.64 -7.93 -17.73
N ASP A 182 3.10 -8.54 -16.64
CA ASP A 182 3.13 -9.98 -16.44
C ASP A 182 1.74 -10.62 -16.30
N ASN A 183 0.74 -9.82 -15.87
CA ASN A 183 -0.63 -10.28 -15.62
C ASN A 183 -1.63 -9.81 -16.70
N GLY A 184 -1.12 -9.40 -17.87
CA GLY A 184 -1.95 -9.18 -19.06
C GLY A 184 -2.82 -7.94 -19.03
N PHE A 185 -2.45 -6.92 -18.25
CA PHE A 185 -3.09 -5.62 -18.33
C PHE A 185 -2.83 -4.99 -19.71
N SER A 186 -3.80 -4.27 -20.25
CA SER A 186 -3.64 -3.65 -21.55
C SER A 186 -2.52 -2.60 -21.57
N VAL A 187 -1.95 -2.36 -22.74
CA VAL A 187 -0.94 -1.31 -22.94
C VAL A 187 -1.47 0.07 -22.50
N GLU A 188 -2.74 0.34 -22.74
CA GLU A 188 -3.37 1.61 -22.31
C GLU A 188 -3.36 1.74 -20.79
N GLN A 189 -3.66 0.67 -20.05
CA GLN A 189 -3.63 0.64 -18.59
C GLN A 189 -2.21 0.84 -18.03
N GLN A 190 -1.23 0.18 -18.64
CA GLN A 190 0.18 0.35 -18.28
C GLN A 190 0.67 1.77 -18.54
N LEU A 191 0.36 2.34 -19.70
CA LEU A 191 0.71 3.72 -20.05
C LEU A 191 0.02 4.73 -19.14
N LYS A 192 -1.24 4.48 -18.75
CA LYS A 192 -1.93 5.31 -17.76
C LYS A 192 -1.20 5.31 -16.42
N GLU A 193 -0.80 4.14 -15.93
CA GLU A 193 -0.05 4.03 -14.65
C GLU A 193 1.29 4.79 -14.72
N ILE A 194 2.04 4.63 -15.82
CA ILE A 194 3.28 5.38 -16.05
C ILE A 194 3.00 6.89 -16.05
N PHE A 195 1.99 7.33 -16.80
CA PHE A 195 1.61 8.72 -16.89
C PHE A 195 1.21 9.31 -15.52
N ASP A 196 0.42 8.58 -14.76
CA ASP A 196 0.01 8.98 -13.42
C ASP A 196 1.21 9.13 -12.47
N ASN A 197 2.21 8.25 -12.60
CA ASN A 197 3.47 8.36 -11.84
C ASN A 197 4.27 9.61 -12.27
N VAL A 198 4.37 9.88 -13.55
CA VAL A 198 5.04 11.10 -14.08
C VAL A 198 4.32 12.36 -13.58
N CYS A 199 2.99 12.37 -13.57
CA CYS A 199 2.17 13.48 -13.03
C CYS A 199 2.37 13.67 -11.53
N ARG A 200 2.77 12.62 -10.82
CA ARG A 200 3.19 12.67 -9.41
C ARG A 200 4.69 12.96 -9.24
N ASP A 201 5.30 13.59 -10.21
CA ASP A 201 6.72 14.00 -10.22
C ASP A 201 7.76 12.85 -10.22
N PHE A 202 7.36 11.61 -10.46
CA PHE A 202 8.29 10.51 -10.74
C PHE A 202 8.67 10.53 -12.24
N ARG A 203 9.39 11.56 -12.64
CA ARG A 203 9.70 11.88 -14.06
C ARG A 203 10.63 10.88 -14.74
N TRP A 204 11.16 9.94 -14.02
CA TRP A 204 12.07 8.88 -14.47
C TRP A 204 11.39 7.53 -14.73
N MET A 205 10.08 7.46 -14.56
CA MET A 205 9.29 6.26 -14.81
C MET A 205 9.00 6.04 -16.29
#